data_7efce6d858edb0830b5961b397bf5cf6
#
_entry.id   7efce6d858edb0830b5961b397bf5cf6
#
_cell.length_a   1.000
_cell.length_b   1.000
_cell.length_c   1.000
_cell.angle_alpha   90.00
_cell.angle_beta   90.00
_cell.angle_gamma   90.00
#
_symmetry.space_group_name_H-M   'P 1'
#
loop_
_entity.id
_entity.type
_entity.pdbx_description
1 polymer ?
#
loop_
_entity_poly.entity_id
_entity_poly.type
_entity_poly.pdbx_seq_one_letter_code
_entity_poly.pdbx_strand_id
1 'polypeptide(L)'
;GIIGLFIAIQRPDLVKSLVAIGANYHFKGTVDFFEMGPISDEDRAEYAIYSPDTPETMDRIYEHFKEMWRSEPDIPVSDLQKIQCPVLVMAGDDDVIRHQHTIDLFEALPLGQLAIVPGTSHILPKEKPGLVNLLITEFLEDLSYPVTKMPMRRVNPISNQPE
;
A
#
# COMPACT_ATOMS: atom_id res chain seq x y z
N GLY A 1 1.03 0.12 -4.33
CA GLY A 1 1.02 1.06 -3.19
C GLY A 1 2.15 2.06 -3.25
N ILE A 2 3.43 1.65 -3.34
CA ILE A 2 4.62 2.52 -3.23
C ILE A 2 4.60 3.67 -4.24
N ILE A 3 4.42 3.38 -5.53
CA ILE A 3 4.36 4.40 -6.59
C ILE A 3 3.26 5.43 -6.32
N GLY A 4 2.10 4.97 -5.84
CA GLY A 4 0.98 5.85 -5.48
C GLY A 4 1.34 6.81 -4.34
N LEU A 5 2.08 6.35 -3.32
CA LEU A 5 2.57 7.20 -2.24
C LEU A 5 3.54 8.28 -2.78
N PHE A 6 4.51 7.90 -3.62
CA PHE A 6 5.43 8.88 -4.26
C PHE A 6 4.68 9.92 -5.08
N ILE A 7 3.68 9.51 -5.88
CA ILE A 7 2.89 10.46 -6.68
C ILE A 7 2.09 11.39 -5.75
N ALA A 8 1.46 10.86 -4.70
CA ALA A 8 0.69 11.67 -3.76
C ALA A 8 1.55 12.70 -3.00
N ILE A 9 2.84 12.39 -2.78
CA ILE A 9 3.81 13.32 -2.17
C ILE A 9 4.28 14.38 -3.18
N GLN A 10 4.69 13.94 -4.37
CA GLN A 10 5.35 14.82 -5.34
C GLN A 10 4.38 15.60 -6.23
N ARG A 11 3.22 15.01 -6.50
CA ARG A 11 2.19 15.57 -7.39
C ARG A 11 0.80 15.39 -6.76
N PRO A 12 0.54 16.04 -5.60
CA PRO A 12 -0.75 15.95 -4.92
C PRO A 12 -1.92 16.44 -5.79
N ASP A 13 -1.65 17.29 -6.77
CA ASP A 13 -2.62 17.75 -7.77
C ASP A 13 -3.19 16.63 -8.65
N LEU A 14 -2.50 15.50 -8.77
CA LEU A 14 -2.91 14.37 -9.61
C LEU A 14 -3.67 13.28 -8.84
N VAL A 15 -3.62 13.28 -7.51
CA VAL A 15 -4.16 12.19 -6.70
C VAL A 15 -5.38 12.65 -5.91
N LYS A 16 -6.57 12.22 -6.34
CA LYS A 16 -7.82 12.49 -5.65
C LYS A 16 -8.01 11.60 -4.42
N SER A 17 -7.60 10.35 -4.52
CA SER A 17 -7.62 9.34 -3.46
C SER A 17 -6.63 8.23 -3.79
N LEU A 18 -6.20 7.46 -2.81
CA LEU A 18 -5.25 6.36 -2.97
C LEU A 18 -5.73 5.11 -2.23
N VAL A 19 -5.67 3.96 -2.89
CA VAL A 19 -5.76 2.65 -2.24
C VAL A 19 -4.36 2.03 -2.26
N ALA A 20 -3.78 1.84 -1.09
CA ALA A 20 -2.44 1.31 -0.89
C ALA A 20 -2.52 -0.11 -0.31
N ILE A 21 -2.39 -1.12 -1.17
CA ILE A 21 -2.50 -2.54 -0.81
C ILE A 21 -1.10 -3.12 -0.65
N GLY A 22 -0.80 -3.76 0.47
CA GLY A 22 0.50 -4.37 0.77
C GLY A 22 1.64 -3.36 0.59
N ALA A 23 1.42 -2.09 0.96
CA ALA A 23 2.35 -1.02 0.66
C ALA A 23 3.49 -0.96 1.66
N ASN A 24 4.72 -0.97 1.13
CA ASN A 24 5.93 -0.73 1.90
C ASN A 24 6.39 0.72 1.67
N TYR A 25 6.58 1.52 2.72
CA TYR A 25 7.11 2.88 2.59
C TYR A 25 8.60 2.97 2.93
N HIS A 26 9.16 1.92 3.53
CA HIS A 26 10.57 1.83 3.88
C HIS A 26 11.06 0.39 3.71
N PHE A 27 12.22 0.17 3.11
CA PHE A 27 12.75 -1.15 2.77
C PHE A 27 12.86 -2.14 3.95
N LYS A 28 12.98 -1.64 5.18
CA LYS A 28 12.95 -2.48 6.40
C LYS A 28 11.54 -2.89 6.85
N GLY A 29 10.51 -2.58 6.08
CA GLY A 29 9.12 -2.91 6.42
C GLY A 29 8.74 -4.37 6.24
N THR A 30 9.54 -5.17 5.52
CA THR A 30 9.30 -6.60 5.33
C THR A 30 9.70 -7.43 6.56
N VAL A 31 9.14 -8.64 6.68
CA VAL A 31 9.55 -9.60 7.69
C VAL A 31 10.99 -10.07 7.45
N ASP A 32 11.75 -10.36 8.53
CA ASP A 32 13.20 -10.62 8.45
C ASP A 32 13.57 -11.88 7.66
N PHE A 33 12.66 -12.84 7.61
CA PHE A 33 12.85 -14.10 6.88
C PHE A 33 12.32 -14.05 5.43
N PHE A 34 11.83 -12.89 4.98
CA PHE A 34 11.37 -12.76 3.60
C PHE A 34 12.55 -12.63 2.66
N GLU A 35 12.75 -13.67 1.89
CA GLU A 35 13.66 -13.66 0.75
C GLU A 35 12.87 -13.92 -0.53
N MET A 36 13.10 -13.12 -1.54
CA MET A 36 12.50 -13.36 -2.86
C MET A 36 13.07 -14.65 -3.44
N GLY A 37 12.23 -15.68 -3.52
CA GLY A 37 12.55 -16.93 -4.19
C GLY A 37 12.80 -16.76 -5.69
N PRO A 38 13.13 -17.83 -6.40
CA PRO A 38 13.21 -17.78 -7.87
C PRO A 38 11.82 -17.50 -8.47
N ILE A 39 11.81 -16.92 -9.66
CA ILE A 39 10.57 -16.75 -10.43
C ILE A 39 9.98 -18.13 -10.73
N SER A 40 8.69 -18.32 -10.46
CA SER A 40 7.98 -19.57 -10.75
C SER A 40 7.79 -19.76 -12.26
N ASP A 41 7.60 -21.00 -12.69
CA ASP A 41 7.27 -21.29 -14.09
C ASP A 41 5.90 -20.71 -14.48
N GLU A 42 4.97 -20.61 -13.53
CA GLU A 42 3.66 -19.98 -13.71
C GLU A 42 3.80 -18.48 -13.99
N ASP A 43 4.59 -17.77 -13.18
CA ASP A 43 4.85 -16.33 -13.38
C ASP A 43 5.55 -16.07 -14.72
N ARG A 44 6.48 -16.96 -15.13
CA ARG A 44 7.14 -16.87 -16.44
C ARG A 44 6.14 -17.06 -17.58
N ALA A 45 5.23 -18.02 -17.45
CA ALA A 45 4.21 -18.27 -18.44
C ALA A 45 3.22 -17.10 -18.54
N GLU A 46 2.80 -16.53 -17.41
CA GLU A 46 1.93 -15.35 -17.37
C GLU A 46 2.63 -14.14 -17.99
N TYR A 47 3.90 -13.90 -17.66
CA TYR A 47 4.70 -12.82 -18.26
C TYR A 47 4.78 -12.94 -19.77
N ALA A 48 5.04 -14.15 -20.28
CA ALA A 48 5.14 -14.41 -21.73
C ALA A 48 3.83 -14.14 -22.50
N ILE A 49 2.68 -14.21 -21.82
CA ILE A 49 1.38 -13.92 -22.44
C ILE A 49 1.16 -12.41 -22.60
N TYR A 50 1.58 -11.61 -21.62
CA TYR A 50 1.23 -10.19 -21.54
C TYR A 50 2.37 -9.24 -21.90
N SER A 51 3.61 -9.68 -21.79
CA SER A 51 4.78 -8.85 -22.10
C SER A 51 5.20 -9.02 -23.57
N PRO A 52 5.52 -7.91 -24.26
CA PRO A 52 6.16 -7.98 -25.58
C PRO A 52 7.66 -8.36 -25.50
N ASP A 53 8.22 -8.43 -24.29
CA ASP A 53 9.63 -8.69 -24.04
C ASP A 53 9.95 -10.19 -24.08
N THR A 54 11.24 -10.52 -24.18
CA THR A 54 11.69 -11.90 -24.11
C THR A 54 11.69 -12.42 -22.67
N PRO A 55 11.62 -13.75 -22.43
CA PRO A 55 11.68 -14.32 -21.09
C PRO A 55 12.93 -13.93 -20.29
N GLU A 56 14.08 -13.75 -20.97
CA GLU A 56 15.33 -13.32 -20.35
C GLU A 56 15.24 -11.89 -19.78
N THR A 57 14.37 -11.06 -20.35
CA THR A 57 14.09 -9.72 -19.84
C THR A 57 13.44 -9.78 -18.46
N MET A 58 12.56 -10.74 -18.23
CA MET A 58 11.94 -10.95 -16.92
C MET A 58 12.98 -11.26 -15.85
N ASP A 59 13.95 -12.15 -16.13
CA ASP A 59 15.01 -12.49 -15.18
C ASP A 59 15.84 -11.27 -14.79
N ARG A 60 16.20 -10.44 -15.77
CA ARG A 60 16.95 -9.21 -15.54
C ARG A 60 16.15 -8.20 -14.70
N ILE A 61 14.87 -8.01 -14.98
CA ILE A 61 13.99 -7.14 -14.22
C ILE A 61 13.88 -7.64 -12.78
N TYR A 62 13.73 -8.94 -12.60
CA TYR A 62 13.60 -9.56 -11.28
C TYR A 62 14.84 -9.37 -10.42
N GLU A 63 16.05 -9.54 -10.98
CA GLU A 63 17.28 -9.29 -10.25
C GLU A 63 17.42 -7.80 -9.88
N HIS A 64 17.03 -6.87 -10.75
CA HIS A 64 16.99 -5.45 -10.42
C HIS A 64 16.00 -5.15 -9.28
N PHE A 65 14.83 -5.81 -9.24
CA PHE A 65 13.89 -5.64 -8.12
C PHE A 65 14.45 -6.16 -6.81
N LYS A 66 15.13 -7.30 -6.82
CA LYS A 66 15.77 -7.84 -5.61
C LYS A 66 16.83 -6.88 -5.07
N GLU A 67 17.63 -6.27 -5.95
CA GLU A 67 18.63 -5.29 -5.55
C GLU A 67 17.99 -4.01 -5.02
N MET A 68 17.00 -3.47 -5.73
CA MET A 68 16.26 -2.27 -5.35
C MET A 68 15.62 -2.43 -3.96
N TRP A 69 14.97 -3.55 -3.68
CA TRP A 69 14.25 -3.76 -2.42
C TRP A 69 15.14 -3.91 -1.18
N ARG A 70 16.46 -3.97 -1.35
CA ARG A 70 17.42 -3.93 -0.24
C ARG A 70 17.62 -2.53 0.33
N SER A 71 17.30 -1.51 -0.44
CA SER A 71 17.51 -0.12 -0.08
C SER A 71 16.31 0.80 -0.36
N GLU A 72 15.29 0.30 -1.09
CA GLU A 72 14.13 1.07 -1.50
C GLU A 72 12.82 0.31 -1.17
N PRO A 73 11.73 1.04 -0.92
CA PRO A 73 11.64 2.49 -0.76
C PRO A 73 12.24 2.98 0.56
N ASP A 74 12.58 4.27 0.62
CA ASP A 74 12.97 4.99 1.83
C ASP A 74 12.20 6.33 1.89
N ILE A 75 10.91 6.26 2.22
CA ILE A 75 10.05 7.43 2.33
C ILE A 75 10.02 7.89 3.78
N PRO A 76 10.51 9.12 4.08
CA PRO A 76 10.43 9.65 5.42
C PRO A 76 8.99 9.80 5.90
N VAL A 77 8.73 9.53 7.18
CA VAL A 77 7.40 9.70 7.80
C VAL A 77 6.90 11.14 7.63
N SER A 78 7.80 12.12 7.70
CA SER A 78 7.46 13.54 7.47
C SER A 78 6.92 13.83 6.06
N ASP A 79 7.23 12.99 5.07
CA ASP A 79 6.69 13.12 3.72
C ASP A 79 5.33 12.45 3.59
N LEU A 80 5.12 11.30 4.25
CA LEU A 80 3.80 10.68 4.37
C LEU A 80 2.78 11.62 5.01
N GLN A 81 3.19 12.39 6.03
CA GLN A 81 2.35 13.39 6.72
C GLN A 81 1.91 14.55 5.82
N LYS A 82 2.56 14.77 4.68
CA LYS A 82 2.18 15.80 3.69
C LYS A 82 1.08 15.34 2.74
N ILE A 83 0.75 14.06 2.71
CA ILE A 83 -0.30 13.52 1.82
C ILE A 83 -1.66 14.04 2.27
N GLN A 84 -2.33 14.79 1.40
CA GLN A 84 -3.59 15.46 1.71
C GLN A 84 -4.83 14.75 1.16
N CYS A 85 -4.65 13.78 0.28
CA CYS A 85 -5.78 13.00 -0.23
C CYS A 85 -6.17 11.88 0.75
N PRO A 86 -7.43 11.42 0.74
CA PRO A 86 -7.83 10.21 1.45
C PRO A 86 -7.04 8.99 0.98
N VAL A 87 -6.58 8.17 1.93
CA VAL A 87 -5.82 6.94 1.65
C VAL A 87 -6.43 5.76 2.40
N LEU A 88 -6.80 4.73 1.67
CA LEU A 88 -7.13 3.42 2.25
C LEU A 88 -5.88 2.54 2.24
N VAL A 89 -5.34 2.24 3.41
CA VAL A 89 -4.24 1.29 3.60
C VAL A 89 -4.83 -0.09 3.85
N MET A 90 -4.43 -1.08 3.03
CA MET A 90 -4.92 -2.46 3.16
C MET A 90 -3.76 -3.44 3.21
N ALA A 91 -3.88 -4.48 4.05
CA ALA A 91 -2.95 -5.61 4.12
C ALA A 91 -3.68 -6.90 4.48
N GLY A 92 -3.05 -8.04 4.20
CA GLY A 92 -3.47 -9.33 4.77
C GLY A 92 -3.02 -9.47 6.24
N ASP A 93 -3.59 -10.41 6.97
CA ASP A 93 -3.14 -10.77 8.32
C ASP A 93 -1.97 -11.78 8.31
N ASP A 94 -1.57 -12.25 7.12
CA ASP A 94 -0.38 -13.08 6.85
C ASP A 94 0.49 -12.45 5.75
N ASP A 95 0.76 -11.13 5.87
CA ASP A 95 1.48 -10.36 4.87
C ASP A 95 3.01 -10.40 5.10
N VAL A 96 3.78 -10.32 4.01
CA VAL A 96 5.24 -10.16 4.05
C VAL A 96 5.67 -8.78 4.55
N ILE A 97 4.76 -7.80 4.52
CA ILE A 97 4.95 -6.50 5.18
C ILE A 97 4.54 -6.64 6.65
N ARG A 98 5.42 -6.28 7.57
CA ARG A 98 5.11 -6.33 9.01
C ARG A 98 3.84 -5.53 9.32
N HIS A 99 2.94 -6.09 10.09
CA HIS A 99 1.72 -5.41 10.49
C HIS A 99 1.99 -4.06 11.14
N GLN A 100 3.00 -3.97 12.01
CA GLN A 100 3.38 -2.71 12.63
C GLN A 100 3.77 -1.67 11.58
N HIS A 101 4.48 -2.05 10.53
CA HIS A 101 4.84 -1.15 9.43
C HIS A 101 3.60 -0.64 8.66
N THR A 102 2.60 -1.50 8.45
CA THR A 102 1.31 -1.12 7.87
C THR A 102 0.54 -0.16 8.80
N ILE A 103 0.58 -0.41 10.11
CA ILE A 103 -0.03 0.47 11.12
C ILE A 103 0.70 1.82 11.15
N ASP A 104 2.02 1.82 11.15
CA ASP A 104 2.83 3.04 11.14
C ASP A 104 2.55 3.90 9.89
N LEU A 105 2.42 3.26 8.71
CA LEU A 105 2.00 3.93 7.49
C LEU A 105 0.64 4.60 7.66
N PHE A 106 -0.36 3.84 8.12
CA PHE A 106 -1.70 4.37 8.37
C PHE A 106 -1.67 5.53 9.38
N GLU A 107 -0.87 5.41 10.44
CA GLU A 107 -0.74 6.43 11.48
C GLU A 107 -0.07 7.72 11.01
N ALA A 108 0.83 7.61 10.05
CA ALA A 108 1.49 8.75 9.44
C ALA A 108 0.58 9.56 8.49
N LEU A 109 -0.48 8.94 7.96
CA LEU A 109 -1.36 9.55 6.96
C LEU A 109 -2.46 10.38 7.65
N PRO A 110 -2.58 11.71 7.36
CA PRO A 110 -3.60 12.57 7.97
C PRO A 110 -5.05 12.11 7.71
N LEU A 111 -5.32 11.62 6.51
CA LEU A 111 -6.65 11.14 6.09
C LEU A 111 -6.63 9.62 5.81
N GLY A 112 -5.88 8.88 6.63
CA GLY A 112 -5.74 7.43 6.51
C GLY A 112 -6.96 6.65 7.01
N GLN A 113 -7.28 5.58 6.31
CA GLN A 113 -8.18 4.50 6.75
C GLN A 113 -7.41 3.19 6.68
N LEU A 114 -7.72 2.23 7.57
CA LEU A 114 -7.00 0.95 7.64
C LEU A 114 -7.96 -0.22 7.54
N ALA A 115 -7.60 -1.20 6.72
CA ALA A 115 -8.25 -2.50 6.64
C ALA A 115 -7.20 -3.63 6.66
N ILE A 116 -7.23 -4.46 7.70
CA ILE A 116 -6.51 -5.74 7.70
C ILE A 116 -7.51 -6.84 7.35
N VAL A 117 -7.26 -7.53 6.24
CA VAL A 117 -8.19 -8.53 5.69
C VAL A 117 -7.82 -9.91 6.25
N PRO A 118 -8.70 -10.52 7.07
CA PRO A 118 -8.37 -11.77 7.75
C PRO A 118 -8.25 -12.94 6.76
N GLY A 119 -7.28 -13.83 7.02
CA GLY A 119 -7.02 -15.03 6.21
C GLY A 119 -6.60 -14.70 4.78
N THR A 120 -5.74 -13.69 4.63
CA THR A 120 -5.12 -13.33 3.36
C THR A 120 -3.65 -12.97 3.55
N SER A 121 -2.89 -13.15 2.48
CA SER A 121 -1.47 -12.79 2.39
C SER A 121 -1.27 -11.46 1.64
N HIS A 122 -0.06 -11.24 1.14
CA HIS A 122 0.29 -10.09 0.32
C HIS A 122 -0.55 -9.94 -0.97
N ILE A 123 -1.12 -11.04 -1.45
CA ILE A 123 -1.93 -11.09 -2.66
C ILE A 123 -3.45 -11.10 -2.36
N LEU A 124 -3.87 -10.44 -1.29
CA LEU A 124 -5.27 -10.37 -0.83
C LEU A 124 -6.32 -10.08 -1.93
N PRO A 125 -6.04 -9.32 -3.02
CA PRO A 125 -7.03 -9.11 -4.08
C PRO A 125 -7.32 -10.39 -4.89
N LYS A 126 -6.35 -11.31 -4.99
CA LYS A 126 -6.56 -12.63 -5.65
C LYS A 126 -7.25 -13.62 -4.69
N GLU A 127 -6.97 -13.55 -3.39
CA GLU A 127 -7.46 -14.49 -2.39
C GLU A 127 -8.90 -14.21 -1.95
N LYS A 128 -9.24 -12.93 -1.73
CA LYS A 128 -10.59 -12.51 -1.30
C LYS A 128 -11.10 -11.30 -2.12
N PRO A 129 -11.25 -11.44 -3.45
CA PRO A 129 -11.61 -10.33 -4.33
C PRO A 129 -12.94 -9.66 -3.93
N GLY A 130 -13.93 -10.44 -3.50
CA GLY A 130 -15.24 -9.90 -3.10
C GLY A 130 -15.15 -8.94 -1.91
N LEU A 131 -14.40 -9.33 -0.85
CA LEU A 131 -14.24 -8.50 0.33
C LEU A 131 -13.37 -7.28 0.05
N VAL A 132 -12.26 -7.47 -0.68
CA VAL A 132 -11.35 -6.38 -1.06
C VAL A 132 -12.08 -5.35 -1.91
N ASN A 133 -12.84 -5.79 -2.92
CA ASN A 133 -13.61 -4.89 -3.78
C ASN A 133 -14.69 -4.14 -3.00
N LEU A 134 -15.38 -4.80 -2.04
CA LEU A 134 -16.38 -4.15 -1.19
C LEU A 134 -15.75 -2.98 -0.41
N LEU A 135 -14.63 -3.23 0.29
CA LEU A 135 -13.93 -2.21 1.07
C LEU A 135 -13.44 -1.03 0.20
N ILE A 136 -12.92 -1.33 -0.99
CA ILE A 136 -12.49 -0.30 -1.95
C ILE A 136 -13.68 0.51 -2.44
N THR A 137 -14.80 -0.14 -2.78
CA THR A 137 -16.00 0.53 -3.27
C THR A 137 -16.57 1.46 -2.22
N GLU A 138 -16.76 1.01 -0.98
CA GLU A 138 -17.22 1.84 0.12
C GLU A 138 -16.30 3.05 0.35
N PHE A 139 -14.98 2.84 0.30
CA PHE A 139 -14.01 3.94 0.43
C PHE A 139 -14.14 4.97 -0.70
N LEU A 140 -14.33 4.52 -1.95
CA LEU A 140 -14.41 5.40 -3.12
C LEU A 140 -15.77 6.12 -3.24
N GLU A 141 -16.86 5.55 -2.69
CA GLU A 141 -18.18 6.15 -2.69
C GLU A 141 -18.25 7.38 -1.77
N ASP A 142 -17.51 7.37 -0.65
CA ASP A 142 -17.44 8.51 0.26
C ASP A 142 -15.99 8.82 0.65
N LEU A 143 -15.39 9.79 -0.02
CA LEU A 143 -14.03 10.27 0.24
C LEU A 143 -13.96 11.32 1.37
N SER A 144 -15.07 11.62 2.04
CA SER A 144 -15.07 12.48 3.22
C SER A 144 -14.30 11.80 4.36
N TYR A 145 -13.74 12.60 5.27
CA TYR A 145 -13.08 12.03 6.44
C TYR A 145 -14.12 11.37 7.35
N PRO A 146 -14.03 10.04 7.59
CA PRO A 146 -15.10 9.33 8.24
C PRO A 146 -15.27 9.77 9.70
N VAL A 147 -16.49 10.18 10.05
CA VAL A 147 -16.85 10.52 11.42
C VAL A 147 -17.29 9.24 12.14
N THR A 148 -16.63 8.92 13.25
CA THR A 148 -17.00 7.76 14.07
C THR A 148 -17.78 8.21 15.31
N LYS A 149 -18.66 7.33 15.85
CA LYS A 149 -19.48 7.65 17.03
C LYS A 149 -18.67 7.83 18.32
N MET A 150 -17.47 7.22 18.39
CA MET A 150 -16.54 7.35 19.52
C MET A 150 -15.12 7.64 18.96
N PRO A 151 -14.85 8.85 18.49
CA PRO A 151 -13.59 9.18 17.86
C PRO A 151 -12.47 9.23 18.92
N MET A 152 -11.41 8.43 18.72
CA MET A 152 -10.19 8.48 19.54
C MET A 152 -9.03 9.10 18.78
N ARG A 153 -8.90 8.79 17.49
CA ARG A 153 -7.83 9.29 16.63
C ARG A 153 -8.32 10.32 15.61
N ARG A 154 -9.56 10.20 15.19
CA ARG A 154 -10.19 11.08 14.20
C ARG A 154 -10.78 12.31 14.87
N VAL A 155 -9.95 13.06 15.59
CA VAL A 155 -10.32 14.40 16.06
C VAL A 155 -10.35 15.27 14.81
N ASN A 156 -11.51 15.82 14.47
CA ASN A 156 -11.68 16.63 13.28
C ASN A 156 -10.65 17.78 13.29
N PRO A 157 -9.68 17.84 12.38
CA PRO A 157 -8.68 18.89 12.38
C PRO A 157 -9.27 20.28 12.17
N ILE A 158 -10.52 20.37 11.70
CA ILE A 158 -11.25 21.65 11.50
C ILE A 158 -11.87 22.16 12.78
N SER A 159 -12.13 21.30 13.79
CA SER A 159 -12.74 21.72 15.07
C SER A 159 -11.75 22.28 16.09
N ASN A 160 -10.46 22.22 15.81
CA ASN A 160 -9.39 22.75 16.68
C ASN A 160 -8.77 24.07 16.19
N GLN A 161 -9.40 24.78 15.24
CA GLN A 161 -9.02 26.16 14.99
C GLN A 161 -9.69 27.03 16.08
N PRO A 162 -8.92 27.79 16.87
CA PRO A 162 -9.50 28.78 17.79
C PRO A 162 -10.28 29.82 16.97
N GLU A 163 -11.48 30.14 17.43
CA GLU A 163 -12.30 31.26 16.93
C GLU A 163 -11.55 32.59 17.00
#